data_c2f7519ecac6ae7abcd5999cd2f4e997
#
_entry.id   c2f7519ecac6ae7abcd5999cd2f4e997
#
_cell.length_a   1.000
_cell.length_b   1.000
_cell.length_c   1.000
_cell.angle_alpha   90.00
_cell.angle_beta   90.00
_cell.angle_gamma   90.00
#
_symmetry.space_group_name_H-M   'P 1'
#
loop_
_entity.id
_entity.type
_entity.pdbx_description
1 polymer ?
#
loop_
_entity_poly.entity_id
_entity_poly.type
_entity_poly.pdbx_seq_one_letter_code
_entity_poly.pdbx_strand_id
1 'polypeptide(L)'
;MFERREYVKPWEGKIDPFKIIGNVYFIGTFQASCHLIDTGDGLILIDPGYSDTLYLVIRSIYELGYNPKDIKYIINTHWHEDHTEATAAMVDLTGAKTLIGRHDADMVVRIQLFNPDILVGDGDTLKLGNTVINFIETPGHTKGTISFFFDVEDNGKTYRVGMFGGAGANTMVRRRFEFPNCREAYRNSLHRLQKEKVDVFIGNHVWNNDTFNKAKILKETGENKFIDDKLWNEFLSFCEKRLDDVIAREG
;
A
#
# COMPACT_ATOMS: atom_id res chain seq x y z
N MET A 1 -3.93 -11.77 -16.65
CA MET A 1 -3.93 -10.44 -17.31
C MET A 1 -4.75 -9.57 -16.37
N PHE A 2 -4.13 -8.67 -15.64
CA PHE A 2 -4.91 -7.65 -14.95
C PHE A 2 -5.46 -6.77 -16.06
N GLU A 3 -6.77 -6.82 -16.29
CA GLU A 3 -7.42 -5.86 -17.15
C GLU A 3 -7.26 -4.51 -16.45
N ARG A 4 -6.55 -3.62 -17.08
CA ARG A 4 -6.38 -2.24 -16.69
C ARG A 4 -7.76 -1.62 -16.76
N ARG A 5 -8.44 -1.45 -15.61
CA ARG A 5 -9.71 -0.73 -15.45
C ARG A 5 -10.92 -1.43 -16.07
N GLU A 6 -11.71 -2.01 -15.24
CA GLU A 6 -13.04 -2.52 -15.62
C GLU A 6 -14.05 -1.40 -15.91
N TYR A 7 -13.73 -0.14 -15.59
CA TYR A 7 -14.63 1.01 -15.82
C TYR A 7 -14.01 2.03 -16.77
N VAL A 8 -14.84 2.48 -17.72
CA VAL A 8 -14.49 3.54 -18.67
C VAL A 8 -14.56 4.93 -18.04
N LYS A 9 -15.27 5.06 -16.92
CA LYS A 9 -15.52 6.32 -16.21
C LYS A 9 -14.82 6.30 -14.85
N PRO A 10 -13.74 7.10 -14.64
CA PRO A 10 -12.97 7.06 -13.39
C PRO A 10 -13.79 7.29 -12.11
N TRP A 11 -14.87 8.09 -12.19
CA TRP A 11 -15.74 8.34 -11.04
C TRP A 11 -16.54 7.12 -10.57
N GLU A 12 -16.69 6.08 -11.40
CA GLU A 12 -17.32 4.82 -11.01
C GLU A 12 -16.45 4.03 -10.03
N GLY A 13 -15.14 4.34 -9.97
CA GLY A 13 -14.21 3.78 -8.99
C GLY A 13 -14.24 4.46 -7.62
N LYS A 14 -15.14 5.44 -7.41
CA LYS A 14 -15.24 6.16 -6.15
C LYS A 14 -15.67 5.24 -5.00
N ILE A 15 -14.97 5.39 -3.88
CA ILE A 15 -15.33 4.83 -2.58
C ILE A 15 -15.36 6.00 -1.59
N ASP A 16 -16.35 6.02 -0.71
CA ASP A 16 -16.36 7.01 0.36
C ASP A 16 -15.22 6.69 1.33
N PRO A 17 -14.45 7.70 1.76
CA PRO A 17 -13.35 7.47 2.69
C PRO A 17 -13.87 7.04 4.05
N PHE A 18 -13.09 6.25 4.77
CA PHE A 18 -13.44 5.81 6.11
C PHE A 18 -12.21 5.60 6.99
N LYS A 19 -12.41 5.70 8.29
CA LYS A 19 -11.40 5.35 9.29
C LYS A 19 -11.27 3.83 9.38
N ILE A 20 -10.05 3.32 9.24
CA ILE A 20 -9.74 1.90 9.46
C ILE A 20 -9.54 1.64 10.95
N ILE A 21 -8.61 2.39 11.58
CA ILE A 21 -8.30 2.30 13.00
C ILE A 21 -7.53 3.55 13.45
N GLY A 22 -7.74 4.02 14.67
CA GLY A 22 -7.00 5.12 15.25
C GLY A 22 -6.92 6.35 14.34
N ASN A 23 -5.74 6.61 13.80
CA ASN A 23 -5.43 7.72 12.88
C ASN A 23 -5.15 7.25 11.44
N VAL A 24 -5.57 6.03 11.07
CA VAL A 24 -5.39 5.44 9.74
C VAL A 24 -6.70 5.42 8.98
N TYR A 25 -6.70 5.94 7.75
CA TYR A 25 -7.86 6.07 6.89
C TYR A 25 -7.64 5.40 5.54
N PHE A 26 -8.70 4.82 4.98
CA PHE A 26 -8.77 4.44 3.58
C PHE A 26 -9.32 5.63 2.77
N ILE A 27 -8.63 5.99 1.69
CA ILE A 27 -9.02 7.09 0.79
C ILE A 27 -8.88 6.72 -0.69
N GLY A 28 -8.66 5.44 -0.97
CA GLY A 28 -8.40 4.90 -2.30
C GLY A 28 -9.64 4.73 -3.17
N THR A 29 -9.44 3.99 -4.24
CA THR A 29 -10.48 3.64 -5.21
C THR A 29 -10.72 2.13 -5.22
N PHE A 30 -11.66 1.69 -6.06
CA PHE A 30 -11.95 0.26 -6.24
C PHE A 30 -10.72 -0.56 -6.69
N GLN A 31 -9.78 0.01 -7.44
CA GLN A 31 -8.66 -0.73 -8.02
C GLN A 31 -7.38 -0.67 -7.18
N ALA A 32 -7.06 0.51 -6.64
CA ALA A 32 -5.85 0.74 -5.88
C ALA A 32 -6.21 1.28 -4.49
N SER A 33 -5.67 0.63 -3.47
CA SER A 33 -5.80 1.16 -2.12
C SER A 33 -4.89 2.36 -1.96
N CYS A 34 -5.42 3.42 -1.37
CA CYS A 34 -4.66 4.57 -0.92
C CYS A 34 -4.98 4.79 0.55
N HIS A 35 -3.97 5.04 1.36
CA HIS A 35 -4.17 5.23 2.79
C HIS A 35 -3.61 6.58 3.23
N LEU A 36 -4.27 7.18 4.22
CA LEU A 36 -3.85 8.42 4.85
C LEU A 36 -3.59 8.15 6.34
N ILE A 37 -2.48 8.64 6.86
CA ILE A 37 -2.15 8.59 8.28
C ILE A 37 -2.06 10.01 8.80
N ASP A 38 -2.86 10.35 9.83
CA ASP A 38 -2.75 11.60 10.56
C ASP A 38 -1.76 11.43 11.70
N THR A 39 -0.61 12.08 11.63
CA THR A 39 0.46 11.93 12.61
C THR A 39 0.43 12.99 13.73
N GLY A 40 -0.52 13.90 13.66
CA GLY A 40 -0.58 15.06 14.55
C GLY A 40 0.32 16.24 14.12
N ASP A 41 1.42 15.95 13.40
CA ASP A 41 2.36 16.97 12.85
C ASP A 41 2.31 17.05 11.32
N GLY A 42 1.24 16.55 10.71
CA GLY A 42 1.02 16.46 9.27
C GLY A 42 0.56 15.07 8.86
N LEU A 43 0.42 14.89 7.56
CA LEU A 43 -0.15 13.67 6.98
C LEU A 43 0.92 12.86 6.24
N ILE A 44 0.78 11.55 6.27
CA ILE A 44 1.50 10.62 5.40
C ILE A 44 0.50 9.98 4.45
N LEU A 45 0.77 10.07 3.14
CA LEU A 45 0.00 9.42 2.08
C LEU A 45 0.72 8.15 1.64
N ILE A 46 -0.02 7.06 1.47
CA ILE A 46 0.51 5.80 0.97
C ILE A 46 -0.17 5.50 -0.36
N ASP A 47 0.63 5.30 -1.41
CA ASP A 47 0.22 4.95 -2.77
C ASP A 47 -0.91 5.85 -3.33
N PRO A 48 -0.60 6.99 -3.96
CA PRO A 48 -1.62 7.91 -4.48
C PRO A 48 -2.45 7.34 -5.64
N GLY A 49 -2.04 6.20 -6.21
CA GLY A 49 -2.79 5.50 -7.24
C GLY A 49 -2.59 6.03 -8.65
N TYR A 50 -3.62 5.86 -9.49
CA TYR A 50 -3.63 6.33 -10.88
C TYR A 50 -3.87 7.83 -11.00
N SER A 51 -3.29 8.47 -12.02
CA SER A 51 -3.40 9.90 -12.27
C SER A 51 -4.84 10.33 -12.62
N ASP A 52 -5.61 9.50 -13.31
CA ASP A 52 -6.99 9.82 -13.69
C ASP A 52 -8.01 9.66 -12.54
N THR A 53 -7.62 9.04 -11.44
CA THR A 53 -8.42 8.93 -10.21
C THR A 53 -7.92 9.81 -9.08
N LEU A 54 -6.82 10.55 -9.27
CA LEU A 54 -6.21 11.40 -8.24
C LEU A 54 -7.23 12.39 -7.64
N TYR A 55 -8.13 12.98 -8.44
CA TYR A 55 -9.15 13.90 -7.95
C TYR A 55 -10.11 13.24 -6.93
N LEU A 56 -10.32 11.92 -7.01
CA LEU A 56 -11.11 11.17 -6.03
C LEU A 56 -10.35 11.04 -4.70
N VAL A 57 -9.03 10.80 -4.75
CA VAL A 57 -8.17 10.76 -3.57
C VAL A 57 -8.15 12.13 -2.88
N ILE A 58 -7.95 13.22 -3.64
CA ILE A 58 -7.99 14.59 -3.12
C ILE A 58 -9.35 14.90 -2.48
N ARG A 59 -10.43 14.52 -3.15
CA ARG A 59 -11.79 14.68 -2.62
C ARG A 59 -11.97 13.93 -1.30
N SER A 60 -11.50 12.69 -1.21
CA SER A 60 -11.57 11.88 0.00
C SER A 60 -10.82 12.52 1.18
N ILE A 61 -9.67 13.15 0.92
CA ILE A 61 -8.91 13.90 1.94
C ILE A 61 -9.76 15.06 2.48
N TYR A 62 -10.39 15.84 1.61
CA TYR A 62 -11.28 16.94 2.04
C TYR A 62 -12.55 16.43 2.74
N GLU A 63 -13.15 15.32 2.30
CA GLU A 63 -14.32 14.70 2.95
C GLU A 63 -14.01 14.23 4.38
N LEU A 64 -12.76 13.86 4.66
CA LEU A 64 -12.29 13.58 6.02
C LEU A 64 -11.97 14.84 6.86
N GLY A 65 -12.04 16.02 6.26
CA GLY A 65 -11.75 17.30 6.93
C GLY A 65 -10.26 17.69 6.91
N TYR A 66 -9.42 16.99 6.18
CA TYR A 66 -8.01 17.32 6.04
C TYR A 66 -7.74 18.20 4.82
N ASN A 67 -6.59 18.89 4.82
CA ASN A 67 -6.07 19.62 3.69
C ASN A 67 -4.95 18.80 3.02
N PRO A 68 -5.01 18.53 1.70
CA PRO A 68 -3.92 17.84 0.99
C PRO A 68 -2.55 18.51 1.20
N LYS A 69 -2.49 19.82 1.41
CA LYS A 69 -1.22 20.54 1.68
C LYS A 69 -0.57 20.20 3.02
N ASP A 70 -1.28 19.50 3.90
CA ASP A 70 -0.72 19.00 5.15
C ASP A 70 0.04 17.67 4.97
N ILE A 71 -0.01 17.06 3.77
CA ILE A 71 0.80 15.88 3.43
C ILE A 71 2.27 16.28 3.42
N LYS A 72 3.07 15.61 4.25
CA LYS A 72 4.52 15.83 4.37
C LYS A 72 5.32 14.76 3.64
N TYR A 73 4.78 13.54 3.58
CA TYR A 73 5.41 12.40 2.94
C TYR A 73 4.43 11.61 2.10
N ILE A 74 4.92 11.13 0.95
CA ILE A 74 4.24 10.15 0.10
C ILE A 74 5.11 8.89 0.06
N ILE A 75 4.58 7.78 0.56
CA ILE A 75 5.23 6.48 0.52
C ILE A 75 4.68 5.72 -0.68
N ASN A 76 5.57 5.31 -1.59
CA ASN A 76 5.23 4.42 -2.69
C ASN A 76 5.73 3.01 -2.36
N THR A 77 4.83 2.04 -2.30
CA THR A 77 5.15 0.66 -1.93
C THR A 77 6.05 -0.02 -2.95
N HIS A 78 5.85 0.29 -4.23
CA HIS A 78 6.66 -0.15 -5.37
C HIS A 78 6.37 0.71 -6.60
N TRP A 79 7.09 0.52 -7.72
CA TRP A 79 7.08 1.43 -8.86
C TRP A 79 5.87 1.32 -9.79
N HIS A 80 5.00 0.31 -9.69
CA HIS A 80 3.89 0.13 -10.62
C HIS A 80 2.93 1.31 -10.64
N GLU A 81 2.34 1.53 -11.80
CA GLU A 81 1.53 2.71 -12.11
C GLU A 81 0.28 2.86 -11.25
N ASP A 82 -0.34 1.74 -10.87
CA ASP A 82 -1.51 1.73 -9.98
C ASP A 82 -1.21 2.17 -8.53
N HIS A 83 0.07 2.37 -8.20
CA HIS A 83 0.54 2.88 -6.92
C HIS A 83 1.22 4.26 -7.05
N THR A 84 1.84 4.56 -8.19
CA THR A 84 2.77 5.70 -8.31
C THR A 84 2.42 6.73 -9.38
N GLU A 85 1.49 6.43 -10.32
CA GLU A 85 1.23 7.31 -11.48
C GLU A 85 0.78 8.73 -11.05
N ALA A 86 0.06 8.85 -9.94
CA ALA A 86 -0.39 10.14 -9.41
C ALA A 86 0.65 10.85 -8.53
N THR A 87 1.80 10.22 -8.23
CA THR A 87 2.77 10.77 -7.28
C THR A 87 3.30 12.14 -7.70
N ALA A 88 3.72 12.31 -8.94
CA ALA A 88 4.25 13.58 -9.43
C ALA A 88 3.25 14.74 -9.29
N ALA A 89 1.98 14.50 -9.66
CA ALA A 89 0.93 15.50 -9.53
C ALA A 89 0.59 15.80 -8.06
N MET A 90 0.65 14.79 -7.19
CA MET A 90 0.45 14.99 -5.76
C MET A 90 1.60 15.78 -5.13
N VAL A 91 2.85 15.57 -5.55
CA VAL A 91 4.01 16.37 -5.13
C VAL A 91 3.85 17.83 -5.54
N ASP A 92 3.45 18.09 -6.80
CA ASP A 92 3.21 19.46 -7.28
C ASP A 92 2.14 20.18 -6.45
N LEU A 93 1.07 19.47 -6.10
CA LEU A 93 -0.01 20.02 -5.28
C LEU A 93 0.41 20.31 -3.83
N THR A 94 1.22 19.42 -3.23
CA THR A 94 1.44 19.38 -1.77
C THR A 94 2.81 19.87 -1.34
N GLY A 95 3.82 19.72 -2.18
CA GLY A 95 5.22 19.89 -1.81
C GLY A 95 5.76 18.76 -0.93
N ALA A 96 5.05 17.64 -0.82
CA ALA A 96 5.46 16.50 0.00
C ALA A 96 6.73 15.84 -0.53
N LYS A 97 7.53 15.27 0.38
CA LYS A 97 8.68 14.43 0.04
C LYS A 97 8.23 13.01 -0.28
N THR A 98 8.84 12.42 -1.31
CA THR A 98 8.54 11.06 -1.75
C THR A 98 9.53 10.05 -1.20
N LEU A 99 9.00 8.87 -0.86
CA LEU A 99 9.78 7.70 -0.44
C LEU A 99 9.45 6.51 -1.35
N ILE A 100 10.49 5.75 -1.70
CA ILE A 100 10.34 4.47 -2.41
C ILE A 100 11.50 3.53 -2.06
N GLY A 101 11.32 2.24 -2.23
CA GLY A 101 12.40 1.27 -2.10
C GLY A 101 13.54 1.55 -3.09
N ARG A 102 14.78 1.56 -2.60
CA ARG A 102 15.97 1.99 -3.38
C ARG A 102 16.13 1.29 -4.72
N HIS A 103 15.68 0.05 -4.83
CA HIS A 103 15.82 -0.75 -6.05
C HIS A 103 14.72 -0.48 -7.11
N ASP A 104 13.70 0.32 -6.77
CA ASP A 104 12.65 0.75 -7.70
C ASP A 104 12.84 2.22 -8.15
N ALA A 105 13.83 2.94 -7.60
CA ALA A 105 14.06 4.36 -7.87
C ALA A 105 14.25 4.66 -9.37
N ASP A 106 15.06 3.86 -10.07
CA ASP A 106 15.31 4.06 -11.51
C ASP A 106 14.02 3.90 -12.34
N MET A 107 13.11 3.01 -11.89
CA MET A 107 11.86 2.77 -12.61
C MET A 107 10.90 3.95 -12.46
N VAL A 108 10.76 4.55 -11.27
CA VAL A 108 9.91 5.74 -11.13
C VAL A 108 10.45 6.95 -11.86
N VAL A 109 11.78 7.13 -11.92
CA VAL A 109 12.40 8.20 -12.72
C VAL A 109 12.09 8.03 -14.21
N ARG A 110 12.19 6.80 -14.72
CA ARG A 110 12.04 6.50 -16.15
C ARG A 110 10.59 6.41 -16.61
N ILE A 111 9.71 5.89 -15.77
CA ILE A 111 8.32 5.54 -16.13
C ILE A 111 7.32 6.53 -15.53
N GLN A 112 7.50 6.91 -14.26
CA GLN A 112 6.57 7.77 -13.53
C GLN A 112 7.00 9.25 -13.49
N LEU A 113 8.18 9.55 -14.05
CA LEU A 113 8.69 10.90 -14.30
C LEU A 113 8.83 11.78 -13.03
N PHE A 114 9.15 11.18 -11.88
CA PHE A 114 9.54 11.93 -10.68
C PHE A 114 10.84 11.39 -10.08
N ASN A 115 11.58 12.27 -9.42
CA ASN A 115 12.78 11.89 -8.68
C ASN A 115 12.38 11.68 -7.21
N PRO A 116 12.57 10.49 -6.64
CA PRO A 116 12.26 10.25 -5.24
C PRO A 116 13.24 11.02 -4.33
N ASP A 117 12.71 11.63 -3.26
CA ASP A 117 13.53 12.38 -2.29
C ASP A 117 14.29 11.46 -1.34
N ILE A 118 13.67 10.33 -0.96
CA ILE A 118 14.20 9.41 0.05
C ILE A 118 14.12 7.99 -0.49
N LEU A 119 15.27 7.34 -0.52
CA LEU A 119 15.40 5.93 -0.88
C LEU A 119 15.48 5.10 0.40
N VAL A 120 14.47 4.26 0.62
CA VAL A 120 14.42 3.40 1.80
C VAL A 120 14.86 1.98 1.50
N GLY A 121 15.37 1.32 2.52
CA GLY A 121 15.79 -0.07 2.49
C GLY A 121 15.47 -0.75 3.82
N ASP A 122 16.13 -1.86 4.01
CA ASP A 122 15.89 -2.75 5.13
C ASP A 122 16.29 -2.11 6.46
N GLY A 123 15.32 -2.02 7.40
CA GLY A 123 15.54 -1.45 8.72
C GLY A 123 15.50 0.08 8.78
N ASP A 124 15.32 0.77 7.64
CA ASP A 124 15.12 2.22 7.66
C ASP A 124 13.78 2.57 8.33
N THR A 125 13.70 3.79 8.86
CA THR A 125 12.50 4.29 9.55
C THR A 125 12.13 5.69 9.08
N LEU A 126 10.82 5.98 9.09
CA LEU A 126 10.29 7.33 8.91
C LEU A 126 9.55 7.73 10.18
N LYS A 127 9.92 8.87 10.76
CA LYS A 127 9.21 9.46 11.91
C LYS A 127 8.56 10.78 11.50
N LEU A 128 7.27 10.89 11.77
CA LEU A 128 6.53 12.15 11.71
C LEU A 128 5.51 12.19 12.86
N GLY A 129 5.50 13.23 13.63
CA GLY A 129 4.62 13.37 14.79
C GLY A 129 4.67 12.17 15.73
N ASN A 130 3.53 11.57 15.99
CA ASN A 130 3.36 10.40 16.85
C ASN A 130 3.56 9.05 16.12
N THR A 131 3.87 9.07 14.82
CA THR A 131 3.97 7.86 14.00
C THR A 131 5.43 7.56 13.66
N VAL A 132 5.83 6.30 13.83
CA VAL A 132 7.13 5.75 13.39
C VAL A 132 6.86 4.56 12.49
N ILE A 133 7.20 4.69 11.21
CA ILE A 133 7.06 3.62 10.21
C ILE A 133 8.41 2.91 10.07
N ASN A 134 8.41 1.57 10.20
CA ASN A 134 9.58 0.72 10.05
C ASN A 134 9.49 -0.03 8.71
N PHE A 135 10.49 0.10 7.86
CA PHE A 135 10.52 -0.49 6.52
C PHE A 135 11.27 -1.81 6.49
N ILE A 136 10.77 -2.72 5.66
CA ILE A 136 11.41 -4.00 5.32
C ILE A 136 11.42 -4.13 3.79
N GLU A 137 12.59 -4.42 3.21
CA GLU A 137 12.65 -4.81 1.80
C GLU A 137 12.01 -6.18 1.61
N THR A 138 11.06 -6.25 0.68
CA THR A 138 10.34 -7.47 0.33
C THR A 138 10.32 -7.68 -1.18
N PRO A 139 11.51 -7.89 -1.77
CA PRO A 139 11.64 -8.07 -3.22
C PRO A 139 10.87 -9.30 -3.70
N GLY A 140 10.39 -9.22 -4.93
CA GLY A 140 9.66 -10.30 -5.60
C GLY A 140 8.73 -9.74 -6.64
N HIS A 141 7.65 -9.10 -6.22
CA HIS A 141 6.69 -8.43 -7.10
C HIS A 141 7.37 -7.37 -7.96
N THR A 142 8.17 -6.50 -7.35
CA THR A 142 9.23 -5.71 -7.97
C THR A 142 10.53 -5.94 -7.22
N LYS A 143 11.64 -5.45 -7.75
CA LYS A 143 12.95 -5.57 -7.09
C LYS A 143 13.03 -4.70 -5.84
N GLY A 144 12.36 -3.54 -5.85
CA GLY A 144 12.38 -2.55 -4.78
C GLY A 144 11.11 -2.50 -3.94
N THR A 145 10.23 -3.50 -4.02
CA THR A 145 9.05 -3.57 -3.15
C THR A 145 9.46 -3.43 -1.69
N ILE A 146 8.78 -2.52 -0.98
CA ILE A 146 8.90 -2.32 0.47
C ILE A 146 7.60 -2.68 1.17
N SER A 147 7.74 -3.35 2.31
CA SER A 147 6.67 -3.54 3.29
C SER A 147 6.99 -2.72 4.52
N PHE A 148 5.99 -2.39 5.31
CA PHE A 148 6.23 -1.57 6.49
C PHE A 148 5.22 -1.82 7.60
N PHE A 149 5.62 -1.43 8.82
CA PHE A 149 4.88 -1.64 10.05
C PHE A 149 4.96 -0.40 10.92
N PHE A 150 3.87 -0.11 11.63
CA PHE A 150 3.78 0.97 12.59
C PHE A 150 2.71 0.68 13.63
N ASP A 151 2.79 1.35 14.77
CA ASP A 151 1.82 1.19 15.85
C ASP A 151 0.84 2.35 15.85
N VAL A 152 -0.43 2.07 16.16
CA VAL A 152 -1.50 3.05 16.32
C VAL A 152 -2.21 2.84 17.64
N GLU A 153 -2.62 3.95 18.25
CA GLU A 153 -3.48 3.92 19.44
C GLU A 153 -4.95 4.04 19.02
N ASP A 154 -5.80 3.15 19.52
CA ASP A 154 -7.24 3.25 19.37
C ASP A 154 -7.94 2.80 20.65
N ASN A 155 -8.79 3.67 21.22
CA ASN A 155 -9.52 3.39 22.48
C ASN A 155 -8.63 2.90 23.63
N GLY A 156 -7.42 3.46 23.77
CA GLY A 156 -6.48 3.13 24.85
C GLY A 156 -5.75 1.81 24.68
N LYS A 157 -5.80 1.23 23.48
CA LYS A 157 -5.06 0.02 23.10
C LYS A 157 -4.17 0.29 21.91
N THR A 158 -2.95 -0.23 21.94
CA THR A 158 -1.99 -0.18 20.82
C THR A 158 -2.23 -1.35 19.88
N TYR A 159 -2.26 -1.07 18.58
CA TYR A 159 -2.37 -2.07 17.51
C TYR A 159 -1.23 -1.92 16.53
N ARG A 160 -0.63 -3.05 16.14
CA ARG A 160 0.39 -3.10 15.10
C ARG A 160 -0.26 -3.16 13.74
N VAL A 161 -0.08 -2.12 12.93
CA VAL A 161 -0.51 -2.07 11.53
C VAL A 161 0.60 -2.57 10.63
N GLY A 162 0.26 -3.37 9.61
CA GLY A 162 1.22 -3.87 8.62
C GLY A 162 0.69 -3.77 7.19
N MET A 163 1.59 -3.53 6.25
CA MET A 163 1.34 -3.56 4.81
C MET A 163 2.39 -4.43 4.10
N PHE A 164 1.94 -5.36 3.26
CA PHE A 164 2.77 -6.02 2.27
C PHE A 164 2.68 -5.23 0.97
N GLY A 165 3.77 -4.53 0.60
CA GLY A 165 3.75 -3.55 -0.47
C GLY A 165 3.63 -4.11 -1.89
N GLY A 166 3.89 -5.41 -2.10
CA GLY A 166 3.81 -6.03 -3.42
C GLY A 166 3.38 -7.49 -3.38
N ALA A 167 2.10 -7.74 -3.14
CA ALA A 167 1.55 -9.08 -2.94
C ALA A 167 1.18 -9.84 -4.24
N GLY A 168 1.18 -9.15 -5.38
CA GLY A 168 0.76 -9.73 -6.66
C GLY A 168 1.73 -10.77 -7.21
N ALA A 169 1.26 -12.01 -7.47
CA ALA A 169 2.06 -13.05 -8.11
C ALA A 169 2.09 -12.96 -9.66
N ASN A 170 1.50 -11.92 -10.24
CA ASN A 170 1.41 -11.72 -11.69
C ASN A 170 2.77 -11.45 -12.36
N THR A 171 3.72 -10.85 -11.64
CA THR A 171 5.10 -10.66 -12.09
C THR A 171 5.96 -11.91 -11.91
N MET A 172 5.45 -12.93 -11.22
CA MET A 172 6.12 -14.23 -11.05
C MET A 172 5.99 -15.17 -12.25
N VAL A 173 5.21 -14.80 -13.28
CA VAL A 173 5.13 -15.51 -14.56
C VAL A 173 6.38 -15.20 -15.37
N ARG A 174 7.08 -16.22 -15.94
CA ARG A 174 8.39 -16.07 -16.61
C ARG A 174 8.47 -14.92 -17.61
N ARG A 175 7.42 -14.74 -18.42
CA ARG A 175 7.35 -13.66 -19.42
C ARG A 175 7.25 -12.25 -18.81
N ARG A 176 7.08 -12.14 -17.49
CA ARG A 176 6.91 -10.89 -16.75
C ARG A 176 7.96 -10.70 -15.66
N PHE A 177 8.98 -11.54 -15.61
CA PHE A 177 10.05 -11.37 -14.64
C PHE A 177 10.71 -10.00 -14.82
N GLU A 178 10.72 -9.22 -13.77
CA GLU A 178 11.39 -7.93 -13.76
C GLU A 178 12.88 -8.06 -13.44
N PHE A 179 13.24 -9.13 -12.72
CA PHE A 179 14.62 -9.43 -12.37
C PHE A 179 14.83 -10.94 -12.19
N PRO A 180 16.08 -11.42 -12.31
CA PRO A 180 16.40 -12.83 -12.06
C PRO A 180 16.07 -13.25 -10.63
N ASN A 181 15.65 -14.50 -10.44
CA ASN A 181 15.34 -15.11 -9.14
C ASN A 181 14.18 -14.41 -8.38
N CYS A 182 13.30 -13.65 -9.06
CA CYS A 182 12.18 -12.96 -8.41
C CYS A 182 11.27 -13.91 -7.62
N ARG A 183 11.06 -15.15 -8.07
CA ARG A 183 10.26 -16.17 -7.35
C ARG A 183 10.86 -16.56 -6.01
N GLU A 184 12.18 -16.79 -5.98
CA GLU A 184 12.91 -17.11 -4.75
C GLU A 184 12.90 -15.90 -3.80
N ALA A 185 13.17 -14.71 -4.32
CA ALA A 185 13.11 -13.47 -3.56
C ALA A 185 11.71 -13.26 -2.95
N TYR A 186 10.65 -13.48 -3.72
CA TYR A 186 9.26 -13.36 -3.23
C TYR A 186 8.97 -14.35 -2.10
N ARG A 187 9.35 -15.63 -2.25
CA ARG A 187 9.19 -16.65 -1.20
C ARG A 187 9.94 -16.27 0.08
N ASN A 188 11.19 -15.83 -0.05
CA ASN A 188 11.98 -15.37 1.09
C ASN A 188 11.34 -14.17 1.79
N SER A 189 10.76 -13.23 1.02
CA SER A 189 10.00 -12.10 1.53
C SER A 189 8.77 -12.55 2.31
N LEU A 190 7.99 -13.51 1.80
CA LEU A 190 6.84 -14.08 2.52
C LEU A 190 7.26 -14.71 3.84
N HIS A 191 8.29 -15.57 3.85
CA HIS A 191 8.79 -16.23 5.08
C HIS A 191 9.34 -15.23 6.10
N ARG A 192 9.86 -14.10 5.63
CA ARG A 192 10.30 -13.01 6.50
C ARG A 192 9.11 -12.30 7.13
N LEU A 193 8.12 -11.94 6.32
CA LEU A 193 6.91 -11.24 6.76
C LEU A 193 6.05 -12.08 7.72
N GLN A 194 6.06 -13.42 7.60
CA GLN A 194 5.37 -14.33 8.54
C GLN A 194 5.90 -14.24 9.99
N LYS A 195 7.08 -13.66 10.20
CA LYS A 195 7.67 -13.46 11.55
C LYS A 195 7.15 -12.19 12.23
N GLU A 196 6.53 -11.29 11.46
CA GLU A 196 5.97 -10.05 11.97
C GLU A 196 4.58 -10.31 12.57
N LYS A 197 4.34 -9.72 13.75
CA LYS A 197 3.00 -9.68 14.33
C LYS A 197 2.26 -8.47 13.76
N VAL A 198 1.06 -8.70 13.27
CA VAL A 198 0.19 -7.65 12.72
C VAL A 198 -1.21 -7.85 13.27
N ASP A 199 -1.74 -6.83 13.93
CA ASP A 199 -3.12 -6.82 14.44
C ASP A 199 -4.08 -6.30 13.39
N VAL A 200 -3.60 -5.39 12.51
CA VAL A 200 -4.40 -4.75 11.46
C VAL A 200 -3.63 -4.77 10.14
N PHE A 201 -4.06 -5.62 9.24
CA PHE A 201 -3.50 -5.69 7.90
C PHE A 201 -4.19 -4.69 6.97
N ILE A 202 -3.45 -3.70 6.46
CA ILE A 202 -3.90 -2.80 5.40
C ILE A 202 -3.35 -3.27 4.05
N GLY A 203 -4.25 -3.55 3.10
CA GLY A 203 -3.87 -4.06 1.77
C GLY A 203 -3.51 -2.93 0.82
N ASN A 204 -2.52 -3.14 -0.05
CA ASN A 204 -2.25 -2.22 -1.17
C ASN A 204 -3.27 -2.36 -2.31
N HIS A 205 -4.10 -3.41 -2.26
CA HIS A 205 -5.32 -3.56 -3.05
C HIS A 205 -6.49 -3.96 -2.17
N VAL A 206 -7.69 -3.53 -2.55
CA VAL A 206 -8.93 -3.74 -1.77
C VAL A 206 -9.30 -5.21 -1.57
N TRP A 207 -8.87 -6.10 -2.47
CA TRP A 207 -9.11 -7.54 -2.37
C TRP A 207 -8.10 -8.29 -1.48
N ASN A 208 -7.00 -7.65 -1.06
CA ASN A 208 -5.99 -8.31 -0.23
C ASN A 208 -6.52 -8.65 1.16
N ASN A 209 -7.34 -7.79 1.71
CA ASN A 209 -7.87 -7.91 3.06
C ASN A 209 -9.41 -7.77 3.14
N ASP A 210 -10.11 -7.92 2.01
CA ASP A 210 -11.56 -7.77 1.93
C ASP A 210 -12.08 -6.40 2.42
N THR A 211 -11.37 -5.34 1.97
CA THR A 211 -11.60 -3.95 2.42
C THR A 211 -13.08 -3.55 2.39
N PHE A 212 -13.79 -3.86 1.29
CA PHE A 212 -15.18 -3.40 1.11
C PHE A 212 -16.16 -4.05 2.06
N ASN A 213 -16.07 -5.36 2.24
CA ASN A 213 -16.97 -6.06 3.14
C ASN A 213 -16.71 -5.62 4.60
N LYS A 214 -15.44 -5.46 4.97
CA LYS A 214 -15.07 -4.96 6.30
C LYS A 214 -15.54 -3.53 6.54
N ALA A 215 -15.39 -2.64 5.56
CA ALA A 215 -15.90 -1.27 5.63
C ALA A 215 -17.43 -1.23 5.76
N LYS A 216 -18.14 -2.10 5.03
CA LYS A 216 -19.59 -2.24 5.12
C LYS A 216 -20.00 -2.69 6.52
N ILE A 217 -19.38 -3.74 7.05
CA ILE A 217 -19.67 -4.26 8.41
C ILE A 217 -19.43 -3.16 9.44
N LEU A 218 -18.26 -2.47 9.35
CA LEU A 218 -17.93 -1.38 10.26
C LEU A 218 -19.00 -0.28 10.24
N LYS A 219 -19.46 0.12 9.06
CA LYS A 219 -20.49 1.15 8.87
C LYS A 219 -21.86 0.72 9.42
N GLU A 220 -22.25 -0.55 9.20
CA GLU A 220 -23.58 -1.06 9.55
C GLU A 220 -23.70 -1.46 11.02
N THR A 221 -22.62 -1.99 11.61
CA THR A 221 -22.66 -2.60 12.95
C THR A 221 -21.78 -1.94 14.00
N GLY A 222 -20.81 -1.10 13.56
CA GLY A 222 -19.76 -0.57 14.43
C GLY A 222 -18.65 -1.57 14.75
N GLU A 223 -18.76 -2.83 14.29
CA GLU A 223 -17.75 -3.86 14.54
C GLU A 223 -16.56 -3.68 13.58
N ASN A 224 -15.34 -3.49 14.11
CA ASN A 224 -14.16 -3.31 13.30
C ASN A 224 -13.48 -4.64 12.95
N LYS A 225 -13.86 -5.22 11.79
CA LYS A 225 -13.28 -6.46 11.26
C LYS A 225 -11.88 -6.27 10.64
N PHE A 226 -11.32 -5.07 10.60
CA PHE A 226 -9.92 -4.85 10.24
C PHE A 226 -8.96 -5.31 11.34
N ILE A 227 -9.43 -5.38 12.60
CA ILE A 227 -8.67 -5.91 13.73
C ILE A 227 -8.79 -7.43 13.71
N ASP A 228 -7.76 -8.08 13.19
CA ASP A 228 -7.71 -9.54 13.03
C ASP A 228 -6.24 -10.00 12.94
N ASP A 229 -5.73 -10.56 14.02
CA ASP A 229 -4.34 -11.00 14.18
C ASP A 229 -3.96 -12.26 13.37
N LYS A 230 -4.96 -12.92 12.75
CA LYS A 230 -4.77 -14.12 11.91
C LYS A 230 -4.64 -13.76 10.43
N LEU A 231 -5.36 -12.72 10.00
CA LEU A 231 -5.51 -12.38 8.60
C LEU A 231 -4.17 -12.15 7.89
N TRP A 232 -3.17 -11.55 8.58
CA TRP A 232 -1.84 -11.33 8.04
C TRP A 232 -1.19 -12.64 7.57
N ASN A 233 -1.11 -13.64 8.45
CA ASN A 233 -0.49 -14.91 8.12
C ASN A 233 -1.34 -15.75 7.13
N GLU A 234 -2.65 -15.66 7.20
CA GLU A 234 -3.55 -16.29 6.23
C GLU A 234 -3.34 -15.72 4.83
N PHE A 235 -3.20 -14.40 4.71
CA PHE A 235 -2.93 -13.74 3.44
C PHE A 235 -1.55 -14.09 2.89
N LEU A 236 -0.49 -14.11 3.72
CA LEU A 236 0.85 -14.51 3.28
C LEU A 236 0.87 -15.97 2.80
N SER A 237 0.19 -16.87 3.49
CA SER A 237 0.04 -18.27 3.07
C SER A 237 -0.73 -18.40 1.75
N PHE A 238 -1.75 -17.57 1.54
CA PHE A 238 -2.45 -17.48 0.26
C PHE A 238 -1.54 -16.98 -0.87
N CYS A 239 -0.69 -15.98 -0.61
CA CYS A 239 0.30 -15.49 -1.57
C CYS A 239 1.32 -16.57 -1.95
N GLU A 240 1.79 -17.34 -0.97
CA GLU A 240 2.72 -18.46 -1.21
C GLU A 240 2.08 -19.55 -2.08
N LYS A 241 0.85 -19.94 -1.77
CA LYS A 241 0.10 -20.88 -2.61
C LYS A 241 -0.08 -20.38 -4.04
N ARG A 242 -0.38 -19.09 -4.21
CA ARG A 242 -0.47 -18.51 -5.56
C ARG A 242 0.85 -18.55 -6.32
N LEU A 243 1.99 -18.35 -5.64
CA LEU A 243 3.31 -18.54 -6.24
C LEU A 243 3.50 -19.98 -6.69
N ASP A 244 3.17 -20.97 -5.84
CA ASP A 244 3.26 -22.39 -6.19
C ASP A 244 2.40 -22.76 -7.39
N ASP A 245 1.16 -22.24 -7.45
CA ASP A 245 0.26 -22.43 -8.58
C ASP A 245 0.83 -21.86 -9.88
N VAL A 246 1.49 -20.69 -9.83
CA VAL A 246 2.18 -20.09 -11.00
C VAL A 246 3.35 -20.97 -11.44
N ILE A 247 4.18 -21.44 -10.50
CA ILE A 247 5.33 -22.30 -10.80
C ILE A 247 4.87 -23.61 -11.43
N ALA A 248 3.84 -24.25 -10.85
CA ALA A 248 3.33 -25.54 -11.34
C ALA A 248 2.75 -25.46 -12.76
N ARG A 249 2.15 -24.30 -13.13
CA ARG A 249 1.60 -24.08 -14.51
C ARG A 249 2.67 -23.87 -15.57
N GLU A 250 3.88 -23.54 -15.17
CA GLU A 250 4.97 -23.23 -16.11
C GLU A 250 6.06 -24.33 -16.18
N GLY A 251 5.92 -25.40 -15.42
CA GLY A 251 6.82 -26.57 -15.41
C GLY A 251 8.11 -26.33 -14.70
#